data_65f11d19e12884018f0eb1ad6723563a
#
_entry.id   65f11d19e12884018f0eb1ad6723563a
#
_cell.length_a   1.000
_cell.length_b   1.000
_cell.length_c   1.000
_cell.angle_alpha   90.00
_cell.angle_beta   90.00
_cell.angle_gamma   90.00
#
_symmetry.space_group_name_H-M   'P 1'
#
loop_
_entity.id
_entity.type
_entity.pdbx_description
1 polymer ?
#
loop_
_entity_poly.entity_id
_entity_poly.type
_entity_poly.pdbx_seq_one_letter_code
_entity_poly.pdbx_strand_id
1 'polypeptide(L)'
;MTKPTDDNPNNSDYDIAPGADRYDWQRDLKFGKKGEQLVRDFLEKLSEGAFEVKTDRYRNGRMVLEMEQNPRLKKNDDGTPFWKPSGLAVTKAKWWAYVYCLDGAFVMIDVARINRYLAAHPDRYNPKTYKTFAARSSNPTRGHLLEPTEVMDMMINTAYDE
;
A
#
# COMPACT_ATOMS: atom_id res chain seq x y z
N MET A 1 -27.87 -36.21 -20.72
CA MET A 1 -27.61 -35.30 -19.62
C MET A 1 -26.84 -34.10 -20.18
N THR A 2 -27.51 -33.00 -20.40
CA THR A 2 -26.91 -31.74 -20.85
C THR A 2 -26.22 -31.09 -19.65
N LYS A 3 -24.91 -30.76 -19.77
CA LYS A 3 -24.19 -29.96 -18.80
C LYS A 3 -24.88 -28.60 -18.68
N PRO A 4 -25.04 -28.06 -17.47
CA PRO A 4 -25.47 -26.67 -17.28
C PRO A 4 -24.43 -25.75 -17.93
N THR A 5 -24.85 -24.90 -18.84
CA THR A 5 -24.05 -23.77 -19.31
C THR A 5 -24.05 -22.75 -18.19
N ASP A 6 -22.89 -22.50 -17.66
CA ASP A 6 -22.68 -21.46 -16.61
C ASP A 6 -22.63 -20.10 -17.31
N ASP A 7 -23.81 -19.55 -17.60
CA ASP A 7 -23.97 -18.23 -18.24
C ASP A 7 -23.94 -17.09 -17.20
N ASN A 8 -23.05 -17.20 -16.18
CA ASN A 8 -22.87 -16.11 -15.22
C ASN A 8 -22.09 -14.96 -15.86
N PRO A 9 -22.73 -13.80 -16.16
CA PRO A 9 -22.08 -12.67 -16.81
C PRO A 9 -21.00 -11.99 -15.94
N ASN A 10 -20.89 -12.36 -14.66
CA ASN A 10 -19.86 -11.84 -13.74
C ASN A 10 -18.60 -12.72 -13.68
N ASN A 11 -18.54 -13.79 -14.45
CA ASN A 11 -17.36 -14.61 -14.53
C ASN A 11 -16.39 -14.01 -15.57
N SER A 12 -15.66 -12.96 -15.16
CA SER A 12 -14.67 -12.34 -16.02
C SER A 12 -13.48 -13.28 -16.19
N ASP A 13 -13.09 -13.52 -17.43
CA ASP A 13 -11.93 -14.35 -17.79
C ASP A 13 -10.58 -13.71 -17.37
N TYR A 14 -10.63 -12.55 -16.69
CA TYR A 14 -9.46 -11.76 -16.32
C TYR A 14 -8.67 -12.32 -15.12
N ASP A 15 -9.28 -13.20 -14.32
CA ASP A 15 -8.66 -13.67 -13.07
C ASP A 15 -7.91 -15.00 -13.20
N ILE A 16 -7.85 -15.56 -14.41
CA ILE A 16 -7.18 -16.84 -14.66
C ILE A 16 -5.87 -16.59 -15.40
N ALA A 17 -4.75 -16.94 -14.76
CA ALA A 17 -3.45 -16.88 -15.40
C ALA A 17 -3.46 -17.67 -16.72
N PRO A 18 -2.80 -17.17 -17.80
CA PRO A 18 -2.73 -17.88 -19.07
C PRO A 18 -2.27 -19.34 -18.89
N GLY A 19 -3.04 -20.29 -19.42
CA GLY A 19 -2.75 -21.72 -19.28
C GLY A 19 -3.28 -22.39 -18.01
N ALA A 20 -4.01 -21.68 -17.16
CA ALA A 20 -4.65 -22.26 -15.99
C ALA A 20 -5.93 -23.02 -16.37
N ASP A 21 -6.06 -24.27 -15.92
CA ASP A 21 -7.31 -25.02 -16.06
C ASP A 21 -8.36 -24.45 -15.09
N ARG A 22 -9.46 -23.98 -15.64
CA ARG A 22 -10.56 -23.32 -14.92
C ARG A 22 -11.22 -24.23 -13.86
N TYR A 23 -11.07 -25.53 -13.99
CA TYR A 23 -11.77 -26.52 -13.16
C TYR A 23 -10.83 -27.36 -12.28
N ASP A 24 -9.59 -26.99 -12.10
CA ASP A 24 -8.66 -27.70 -11.22
C ASP A 24 -8.90 -27.34 -9.75
N TRP A 25 -9.90 -28.00 -9.16
CA TRP A 25 -10.26 -27.86 -7.76
C TRP A 25 -9.09 -28.06 -6.78
N GLN A 26 -8.20 -29.00 -7.04
CA GLN A 26 -7.06 -29.25 -6.14
C GLN A 26 -6.07 -28.10 -6.14
N ARG A 27 -5.83 -27.52 -7.32
CA ARG A 27 -4.97 -26.35 -7.46
C ARG A 27 -5.61 -25.13 -6.78
N ASP A 28 -6.90 -24.91 -6.98
CA ASP A 28 -7.64 -23.79 -6.41
C ASP A 28 -7.69 -23.88 -4.87
N LEU A 29 -7.92 -25.08 -4.33
CA LEU A 29 -7.84 -25.34 -2.89
C LEU A 29 -6.44 -25.09 -2.33
N LYS A 30 -5.38 -25.50 -3.04
CA LYS A 30 -3.99 -25.25 -2.67
C LYS A 30 -3.67 -23.75 -2.67
N PHE A 31 -4.20 -23.03 -3.65
CA PHE A 31 -4.06 -21.58 -3.74
C PHE A 31 -4.78 -20.88 -2.58
N GLY A 32 -6.02 -21.26 -2.28
CA GLY A 32 -6.77 -20.75 -1.13
C GLY A 32 -6.04 -20.95 0.20
N LYS A 33 -5.49 -22.17 0.43
CA LYS A 33 -4.69 -22.43 1.64
C LYS A 33 -3.45 -21.56 1.75
N LYS A 34 -2.81 -21.19 0.64
CA LYS A 34 -1.69 -20.24 0.66
C LYS A 34 -2.14 -18.85 1.11
N GLY A 35 -3.30 -18.39 0.63
CA GLY A 35 -3.89 -17.13 1.05
C GLY A 35 -4.22 -17.11 2.56
N GLU A 36 -4.83 -18.18 3.06
CA GLU A 36 -5.13 -18.34 4.49
C GLU A 36 -3.85 -18.32 5.35
N GLN A 37 -2.78 -18.98 4.89
CA GLN A 37 -1.50 -18.97 5.59
C GLN A 37 -0.88 -17.58 5.63
N LEU A 38 -0.92 -16.85 4.51
CA LEU A 38 -0.44 -15.47 4.43
C LEU A 38 -1.17 -14.56 5.43
N VAL A 39 -2.49 -14.67 5.53
CA VAL A 39 -3.30 -13.91 6.50
C VAL A 39 -2.94 -14.31 7.92
N ARG A 40 -2.77 -15.60 8.20
CA ARG A 40 -2.36 -16.10 9.52
C ARG A 40 -1.00 -15.56 9.93
N ASP A 41 0.01 -15.68 9.07
CA ASP A 41 1.36 -15.16 9.32
C ASP A 41 1.34 -13.64 9.57
N PHE A 42 0.47 -12.93 8.85
CA PHE A 42 0.24 -11.51 9.05
C PHE A 42 -0.35 -11.22 10.43
N LEU A 43 -1.40 -11.93 10.84
CA LEU A 43 -2.04 -11.75 12.14
C LEU A 43 -1.09 -12.06 13.31
N GLU A 44 -0.24 -13.08 13.16
CA GLU A 44 0.81 -13.38 14.15
C GLU A 44 1.79 -12.22 14.31
N LYS A 45 2.21 -11.61 13.20
CA LYS A 45 3.13 -10.47 13.21
C LYS A 45 2.51 -9.17 13.71
N LEU A 46 1.20 -9.02 13.67
CA LEU A 46 0.52 -7.88 14.27
C LEU A 46 0.77 -7.78 15.78
N SER A 47 0.81 -8.90 16.47
CA SER A 47 1.06 -8.96 17.91
C SER A 47 2.47 -8.49 18.30
N GLU A 48 3.41 -8.50 17.38
CA GLU A 48 4.80 -8.07 17.57
C GLU A 48 5.01 -6.57 17.34
N GLY A 49 3.94 -5.80 17.00
CA GLY A 49 4.04 -4.38 16.69
C GLY A 49 4.80 -4.07 15.40
N ALA A 50 4.92 -5.05 14.49
CA ALA A 50 5.68 -4.93 13.24
C ALA A 50 4.94 -4.17 12.14
N PHE A 51 4.05 -3.26 12.48
CA PHE A 51 3.25 -2.47 11.53
C PHE A 51 3.20 -1.00 11.92
N GLU A 52 3.07 -0.15 10.91
CA GLU A 52 2.79 1.27 11.07
C GLU A 52 1.43 1.58 10.44
N VAL A 53 0.58 2.29 11.18
CA VAL A 53 -0.77 2.62 10.74
C VAL A 53 -0.84 4.08 10.32
N LYS A 54 -1.34 4.33 9.12
CA LYS A 54 -1.69 5.66 8.61
C LYS A 54 -3.19 5.69 8.30
N THR A 55 -3.83 6.78 8.68
CA THR A 55 -5.28 6.96 8.45
C THR A 55 -5.52 8.17 7.58
N ASP A 56 -6.27 7.99 6.50
CA ASP A 56 -6.73 9.05 5.63
C ASP A 56 -8.23 9.35 5.88
N ARG A 57 -8.60 10.61 5.65
CA ARG A 57 -9.99 11.07 5.75
C ARG A 57 -10.74 10.95 4.42
N TYR A 58 -10.02 10.71 3.32
CA TYR A 58 -10.57 10.75 1.97
C TYR A 58 -10.80 9.35 1.41
N ARG A 59 -11.96 9.18 0.76
CA ARG A 59 -12.34 7.93 0.07
C ARG A 59 -12.02 8.02 -1.42
N ASN A 60 -10.80 8.38 -1.76
CA ASN A 60 -10.39 8.61 -3.14
C ASN A 60 -9.38 7.57 -3.67
N GLY A 61 -9.05 6.56 -2.86
CA GLY A 61 -8.10 5.51 -3.22
C GLY A 61 -6.64 5.95 -3.30
N ARG A 62 -6.34 7.23 -3.06
CA ARG A 62 -4.96 7.74 -3.03
C ARG A 62 -4.24 7.28 -1.77
N MET A 63 -2.93 7.21 -1.83
CA MET A 63 -2.10 6.89 -0.65
C MET A 63 -1.04 7.96 -0.45
N VAL A 64 -0.99 8.49 0.76
CA VAL A 64 0.08 9.40 1.20
C VAL A 64 1.18 8.58 1.86
N LEU A 65 2.38 8.67 1.32
CA LEU A 65 3.59 8.13 1.92
C LEU A 65 4.39 9.29 2.53
N GLU A 66 4.21 9.49 3.83
CA GLU A 66 4.92 10.52 4.57
C GLU A 66 6.41 10.18 4.64
N MET A 67 7.24 11.15 4.27
CA MET A 67 8.71 11.03 4.29
C MET A 67 9.35 11.96 5.30
N GLU A 68 8.73 13.12 5.54
CA GLU A 68 9.26 14.14 6.45
C GLU A 68 8.14 14.89 7.15
N GLN A 69 8.45 15.45 8.32
CA GLN A 69 7.55 16.34 9.06
C GLN A 69 8.28 17.61 9.51
N ASN A 70 7.54 18.70 9.62
CA ASN A 70 8.00 19.94 10.27
C ASN A 70 7.32 20.06 11.63
N PRO A 71 8.01 19.69 12.73
CA PRO A 71 7.41 19.73 14.05
C PRO A 71 7.22 21.17 14.52
N ARG A 72 5.99 21.50 14.91
CA ARG A 72 5.60 22.80 15.47
C ARG A 72 5.98 24.00 14.56
N LEU A 73 5.90 23.79 13.24
CA LEU A 73 6.26 24.83 12.26
C LEU A 73 7.66 25.43 12.47
N LYS A 74 8.60 24.59 12.92
CA LYS A 74 9.98 24.99 13.17
C LYS A 74 10.63 25.53 11.89
N LYS A 75 11.47 26.55 12.04
CA LYS A 75 12.25 27.14 10.97
C LYS A 75 13.75 26.95 11.21
N ASN A 76 14.50 26.91 10.15
CA ASN A 76 15.94 27.04 10.12
C ASN A 76 16.36 28.52 10.39
N ASP A 77 17.64 28.73 10.59
CA ASP A 77 18.19 30.10 10.86
C ASP A 77 17.97 31.05 9.66
N ASP A 78 17.88 30.52 8.45
CA ASP A 78 17.58 31.29 7.23
C ASP A 78 16.06 31.54 6.99
N GLY A 79 15.21 31.13 7.94
CA GLY A 79 13.76 31.30 7.87
C GLY A 79 13.02 30.24 7.07
N THR A 80 13.72 29.31 6.42
CA THR A 80 13.08 28.20 5.69
C THR A 80 12.47 27.16 6.65
N PRO A 81 11.42 26.43 6.25
CA PRO A 81 10.85 25.37 7.08
C PRO A 81 11.88 24.27 7.40
N PHE A 82 11.94 23.88 8.67
CA PHE A 82 12.76 22.75 9.11
C PHE A 82 12.03 21.44 8.88
N TRP A 83 12.59 20.59 8.02
CA TRP A 83 12.07 19.25 7.75
C TRP A 83 12.97 18.19 8.35
N LYS A 84 12.38 17.20 9.00
CA LYS A 84 13.09 16.03 9.51
C LYS A 84 12.46 14.75 8.96
N PRO A 85 13.21 13.69 8.74
CA PRO A 85 12.68 12.39 8.34
C PRO A 85 11.58 11.90 9.28
N SER A 86 10.51 11.35 8.71
CA SER A 86 9.40 10.74 9.45
C SER A 86 8.67 9.70 8.59
N GLY A 87 7.67 9.06 9.14
CA GLY A 87 6.85 8.10 8.44
C GLY A 87 7.68 7.00 7.77
N LEU A 88 7.49 6.81 6.47
CA LEU A 88 8.17 5.76 5.70
C LEU A 88 9.70 5.88 5.73
N ALA A 89 10.24 7.09 5.81
CA ALA A 89 11.69 7.32 5.81
C ALA A 89 12.40 6.79 7.07
N VAL A 90 11.68 6.55 8.17
CA VAL A 90 12.26 6.14 9.46
C VAL A 90 11.63 4.89 10.05
N THR A 91 10.54 4.41 9.49
CA THR A 91 9.82 3.26 10.03
C THR A 91 10.72 2.02 10.06
N LYS A 92 10.60 1.25 11.13
CA LYS A 92 11.19 -0.09 11.27
C LYS A 92 10.13 -1.19 11.16
N ALA A 93 8.87 -0.79 10.91
CA ALA A 93 7.79 -1.72 10.72
C ALA A 93 8.00 -2.54 9.45
N LYS A 94 7.59 -3.80 9.49
CA LYS A 94 7.53 -4.65 8.29
C LYS A 94 6.33 -4.28 7.41
N TRP A 95 5.21 -3.92 8.04
CA TRP A 95 3.94 -3.69 7.37
C TRP A 95 3.49 -2.24 7.48
N TRP A 96 2.99 -1.71 6.38
CA TRP A 96 2.35 -0.42 6.27
C TRP A 96 0.85 -0.62 6.12
N ALA A 97 0.08 -0.25 7.15
CA ALA A 97 -1.37 -0.29 7.13
C ALA A 97 -1.92 1.08 6.76
N TYR A 98 -2.63 1.18 5.66
CA TYR A 98 -3.25 2.42 5.24
C TYR A 98 -4.78 2.33 5.32
N VAL A 99 -5.37 3.09 6.24
CA VAL A 99 -6.80 3.06 6.54
C VAL A 99 -7.50 4.18 5.77
N TYR A 100 -8.44 3.81 4.91
CA TYR A 100 -9.27 4.74 4.16
C TYR A 100 -10.55 5.04 4.94
N CYS A 101 -10.64 6.23 5.54
CA CYS A 101 -11.70 6.59 6.46
C CYS A 101 -11.81 5.59 7.64
N LEU A 102 -12.54 5.89 8.65
CA LEU A 102 -12.66 5.03 9.85
C LEU A 102 -13.84 4.04 9.77
N ASP A 103 -14.14 3.52 8.57
CA ASP A 103 -15.25 2.58 8.34
C ASP A 103 -14.81 1.12 8.12
N GLY A 104 -13.55 0.83 8.41
CA GLY A 104 -12.99 -0.53 8.36
C GLY A 104 -12.27 -0.89 7.06
N ALA A 105 -12.28 -0.02 6.03
CA ALA A 105 -11.52 -0.27 4.81
C ALA A 105 -10.04 0.12 5.01
N PHE A 106 -9.15 -0.84 4.80
CA PHE A 106 -7.70 -0.59 4.82
C PHE A 106 -6.97 -1.52 3.87
N VAL A 107 -5.77 -1.12 3.49
CA VAL A 107 -4.82 -1.96 2.76
C VAL A 107 -3.58 -2.18 3.61
N MET A 108 -2.91 -3.31 3.38
CA MET A 108 -1.71 -3.69 4.08
C MET A 108 -0.64 -4.06 3.07
N ILE A 109 0.51 -3.42 3.17
CA ILE A 109 1.59 -3.57 2.19
C ILE A 109 2.89 -3.78 2.94
N ASP A 110 3.73 -4.71 2.46
CA ASP A 110 5.10 -4.86 2.95
C ASP A 110 5.90 -3.58 2.67
N VAL A 111 6.55 -3.03 3.69
CA VAL A 111 7.35 -1.79 3.57
C VAL A 111 8.49 -1.96 2.56
N ALA A 112 9.10 -3.13 2.48
CA ALA A 112 10.13 -3.39 1.48
C ALA A 112 9.57 -3.30 0.05
N ARG A 113 8.34 -3.79 -0.18
CA ARG A 113 7.64 -3.66 -1.46
C ARG A 113 7.38 -2.20 -1.83
N ILE A 114 6.91 -1.38 -0.88
CA ILE A 114 6.75 0.07 -1.10
C ILE A 114 8.08 0.68 -1.53
N ASN A 115 9.17 0.38 -0.83
CA ASN A 115 10.48 0.92 -1.14
C ASN A 115 10.98 0.49 -2.52
N ARG A 116 10.76 -0.77 -2.93
CA ARG A 116 11.10 -1.24 -4.29
C ARG A 116 10.30 -0.48 -5.35
N TYR A 117 9.01 -0.29 -5.13
CA TYR A 117 8.15 0.50 -6.02
C TYR A 117 8.67 1.93 -6.20
N LEU A 118 8.96 2.63 -5.11
CA LEU A 118 9.50 4.00 -5.17
C LEU A 118 10.85 4.05 -5.88
N ALA A 119 11.74 3.10 -5.60
CA ALA A 119 13.05 2.99 -6.23
C ALA A 119 12.99 2.69 -7.74
N ALA A 120 11.97 1.97 -8.19
CA ALA A 120 11.74 1.69 -9.60
C ALA A 120 11.24 2.93 -10.39
N HIS A 121 10.77 3.97 -9.71
CA HIS A 121 10.23 5.19 -10.32
C HIS A 121 10.91 6.47 -9.81
N PRO A 122 12.25 6.60 -9.95
CA PRO A 122 13.01 7.69 -9.31
C PRO A 122 12.65 9.09 -9.84
N ASP A 123 12.19 9.20 -11.09
CA ASP A 123 11.75 10.48 -11.64
C ASP A 123 10.43 10.95 -11.04
N ARG A 124 9.57 10.01 -10.65
CA ARG A 124 8.26 10.26 -10.04
C ARG A 124 8.35 10.44 -8.53
N TYR A 125 9.22 9.66 -7.85
CA TYR A 125 9.32 9.58 -6.39
C TYR A 125 10.73 9.93 -5.92
N ASN A 126 10.96 11.22 -5.67
CA ASN A 126 12.21 11.74 -5.13
C ASN A 126 11.91 12.97 -4.26
N PRO A 127 12.88 13.47 -3.48
CA PRO A 127 12.64 14.62 -2.58
C PRO A 127 12.18 15.91 -3.28
N LYS A 128 12.49 16.10 -4.58
CA LYS A 128 12.04 17.27 -5.35
C LYS A 128 10.56 17.21 -5.72
N THR A 129 9.96 16.01 -5.69
CA THR A 129 8.55 15.78 -6.03
C THR A 129 7.66 15.67 -4.80
N TYR A 130 8.16 15.86 -3.60
CA TYR A 130 7.37 15.84 -2.38
C TYR A 130 6.24 16.85 -2.40
N LYS A 131 5.06 16.42 -2.00
CA LYS A 131 3.89 17.27 -1.76
C LYS A 131 3.75 17.52 -0.27
N THR A 132 3.31 18.72 0.11
CA THR A 132 3.03 19.06 1.50
C THR A 132 1.59 18.69 1.84
N PHE A 133 1.41 17.98 2.94
CA PHE A 133 0.13 17.57 3.49
C PHE A 133 -0.09 18.26 4.83
N ALA A 134 -1.38 18.41 5.20
CA ALA A 134 -1.76 19.06 6.45
C ALA A 134 -1.06 20.41 6.67
N ALA A 135 -0.90 21.19 5.60
CA ALA A 135 -0.14 22.46 5.61
C ALA A 135 -0.61 23.48 6.66
N ARG A 136 -1.88 23.37 7.09
CA ARG A 136 -2.46 24.24 8.13
C ARG A 136 -2.36 23.67 9.55
N SER A 137 -1.81 22.47 9.69
CA SER A 137 -1.59 21.88 11.03
C SER A 137 -0.33 22.46 11.68
N SER A 138 -0.21 22.27 13.00
CA SER A 138 1.01 22.60 13.74
C SER A 138 2.21 21.70 13.37
N ASN A 139 1.95 20.58 12.72
CA ASN A 139 2.98 19.62 12.31
C ASN A 139 2.70 19.19 10.85
N PRO A 140 2.92 20.08 9.87
CA PRO A 140 2.77 19.70 8.46
C PRO A 140 3.75 18.60 8.09
N THR A 141 3.32 17.73 7.18
CA THR A 141 4.13 16.63 6.65
C THR A 141 4.34 16.81 5.16
N ARG A 142 5.37 16.17 4.61
CA ARG A 142 5.58 16.08 3.16
C ARG A 142 6.08 14.71 2.75
N GLY A 143 5.82 14.36 1.49
CA GLY A 143 6.19 13.06 0.94
C GLY A 143 5.54 12.81 -0.41
N HIS A 144 5.29 11.54 -0.71
CA HIS A 144 4.72 11.12 -1.99
C HIS A 144 3.21 10.93 -1.89
N LEU A 145 2.50 11.31 -2.94
CA LEU A 145 1.10 11.01 -3.15
C LEU A 145 0.98 10.03 -4.31
N LEU A 146 0.50 8.82 -4.03
CA LEU A 146 0.21 7.82 -5.04
C LEU A 146 -1.25 7.94 -5.46
N GLU A 147 -1.49 7.93 -6.77
CA GLU A 147 -2.84 7.82 -7.34
C GLU A 147 -3.36 6.37 -7.21
N PRO A 148 -4.68 6.13 -7.28
CA PRO A 148 -5.25 4.79 -7.09
C PRO A 148 -4.64 3.72 -8.00
N THR A 149 -4.34 4.04 -9.24
CA THR A 149 -3.67 3.13 -10.20
C THR A 149 -2.25 2.81 -9.80
N GLU A 150 -1.52 3.77 -9.23
CA GLU A 150 -0.16 3.58 -8.71
C GLU A 150 -0.18 2.71 -7.45
N VAL A 151 -1.19 2.87 -6.59
CA VAL A 151 -1.38 2.01 -5.41
C VAL A 151 -1.65 0.57 -5.84
N MET A 152 -2.54 0.36 -6.82
CA MET A 152 -2.84 -0.96 -7.36
C MET A 152 -1.61 -1.59 -8.04
N ASP A 153 -0.89 -0.86 -8.87
CA ASP A 153 0.33 -1.35 -9.50
C ASP A 153 1.36 -1.77 -8.45
N MET A 154 1.61 -0.93 -7.45
CA MET A 154 2.50 -1.26 -6.34
C MET A 154 2.07 -2.54 -5.61
N MET A 155 0.76 -2.79 -5.44
CA MET A 155 0.25 -3.92 -4.68
C MET A 155 0.31 -5.25 -5.43
N ILE A 156 0.06 -5.27 -6.75
CA ILE A 156 -0.18 -6.51 -7.50
C ILE A 156 0.87 -6.80 -8.58
N ASN A 157 1.68 -5.84 -8.99
CA ASN A 157 2.68 -6.06 -10.03
C ASN A 157 3.85 -6.90 -9.51
N THR A 158 4.08 -8.05 -10.14
CA THR A 158 5.13 -9.01 -9.77
C THR A 158 6.56 -8.46 -9.93
N ALA A 159 6.75 -7.36 -10.66
CA ALA A 159 8.04 -6.69 -10.77
C ALA A 159 8.60 -6.19 -9.43
N TYR A 160 7.73 -6.06 -8.41
CA TYR A 160 8.12 -5.61 -7.06
C TYR A 160 8.13 -6.74 -6.03
N ASP A 161 8.01 -7.99 -6.44
CA ASP A 161 8.22 -9.17 -5.61
C ASP A 161 9.72 -9.29 -5.23
N GLU A 162 10.04 -10.13 -4.24
CA GLU A 162 11.42 -10.35 -3.78
C GLU A 162 12.31 -10.98 -4.84
#